data_3713bbb8f22de656027bdd762cc356ce
#
_entry.id   3713bbb8f22de656027bdd762cc356ce
#
_cell.length_a   1.000
_cell.length_b   1.000
_cell.length_c   1.000
_cell.angle_alpha   90.00
_cell.angle_beta   90.00
_cell.angle_gamma   90.00
#
_symmetry.space_group_name_H-M   'P 1'
#
loop_
_entity.id
_entity.type
_entity.pdbx_description
1 polymer ?
#
loop_
_entity_poly.entity_id
_entity_poly.type
_entity_poly.pdbx_seq_one_letter_code
_entity_poly.pdbx_strand_id
1 'polypeptide(L)'
;RDYMDKILKIVSILLVPVAILLYVRGFSLGRTYVEIVLGSSGALVGMIPEGLILLVSVSLAVAAMKLAKKKVLVQELYCVETLARVDVLCFDKTGTITTGNMKVQEMDANLAEKLSSYLAYFEDENATSRALKTYLTCEKKWDVQEVGAFSSKNKYSFVQVKDGGTYFFGAYEFLGFTQAMDPYYEHLKQQGFRILSLAHSKDQITSPDDMELLGHVVLSDEIKDNTKETFDYFESQGVEVKIISGDNHVAVYGVARKAGFKESARAIDMTKVSDEDFERVVLEHDIFGRVTPEQKEKMVTVLQNAGKTVAMSGDGVND
;
A
#
# COMPACT_ATOMS: atom_id res chain seq x y z
N ARG A 1 -6.59 23.61 3.87
CA ARG A 1 -6.89 24.65 2.87
C ARG A 1 -8.34 25.10 2.99
N ASP A 2 -9.31 24.20 3.05
CA ASP A 2 -10.74 24.53 3.05
C ASP A 2 -11.19 25.39 4.23
N TYR A 3 -10.63 25.22 5.42
CA TYR A 3 -11.02 26.02 6.59
C TYR A 3 -10.47 27.45 6.53
N MET A 4 -9.19 27.61 6.14
CA MET A 4 -8.60 28.93 5.94
C MET A 4 -9.28 29.67 4.80
N ASP A 5 -9.53 28.98 3.68
CA ASP A 5 -10.24 29.54 2.54
C ASP A 5 -11.68 29.91 2.91
N LYS A 6 -12.38 29.12 3.76
CA LYS A 6 -13.69 29.45 4.31
C LYS A 6 -13.65 30.69 5.20
N ILE A 7 -12.67 30.78 6.12
CA ILE A 7 -12.55 31.98 6.98
C ILE A 7 -12.30 33.23 6.14
N LEU A 8 -11.34 33.16 5.20
CA LEU A 8 -11.06 34.28 4.30
C LEU A 8 -12.27 34.67 3.46
N LYS A 9 -13.03 33.71 2.97
CA LYS A 9 -14.27 33.96 2.20
C LYS A 9 -15.32 34.65 3.06
N ILE A 10 -15.53 34.19 4.29
CA ILE A 10 -16.48 34.79 5.23
C ILE A 10 -16.07 36.24 5.54
N VAL A 11 -14.78 36.46 5.88
CA VAL A 11 -14.26 37.79 6.15
C VAL A 11 -14.43 38.70 4.93
N SER A 12 -14.07 38.22 3.72
CA SER A 12 -14.22 38.98 2.48
C SER A 12 -15.67 39.40 2.21
N ILE A 13 -16.64 38.50 2.46
CA ILE A 13 -18.08 38.81 2.30
C ILE A 13 -18.53 39.87 3.31
N LEU A 14 -18.04 39.80 4.56
CA LEU A 14 -18.37 40.76 5.61
C LEU A 14 -17.72 42.13 5.37
N LEU A 15 -16.54 42.19 4.74
CA LEU A 15 -15.87 43.46 4.42
C LEU A 15 -16.69 44.35 3.46
N VAL A 16 -17.42 43.76 2.51
CA VAL A 16 -18.20 44.52 1.53
C VAL A 16 -19.26 45.41 2.17
N PRO A 17 -20.20 44.89 2.99
CA PRO A 17 -21.21 45.73 3.64
C PRO A 17 -20.61 46.74 4.62
N VAL A 18 -19.51 46.35 5.32
CA VAL A 18 -18.81 47.28 6.21
C VAL A 18 -18.16 48.41 5.41
N ALA A 19 -17.55 48.14 4.27
CA ALA A 19 -17.01 49.16 3.39
C ALA A 19 -18.09 50.18 2.97
N ILE A 20 -19.23 49.68 2.49
CA ILE A 20 -20.35 50.53 2.08
C ILE A 20 -20.82 51.42 3.26
N LEU A 21 -20.98 50.84 4.44
CA LEU A 21 -21.41 51.55 5.64
C LEU A 21 -20.40 52.64 6.04
N LEU A 22 -19.10 52.36 5.98
CA LEU A 22 -18.03 53.32 6.27
C LEU A 22 -18.06 54.51 5.29
N TYR A 23 -18.25 54.22 4.00
CA TYR A 23 -18.36 55.27 2.97
C TYR A 23 -19.61 56.13 3.17
N VAL A 24 -20.79 55.53 3.35
CA VAL A 24 -22.06 56.25 3.58
C VAL A 24 -21.97 57.12 4.82
N ARG A 25 -21.42 56.61 5.92
CA ARG A 25 -21.23 57.36 7.16
C ARG A 25 -20.22 58.49 7.00
N GLY A 26 -19.14 58.27 6.25
CA GLY A 26 -18.15 59.33 5.96
C GLY A 26 -18.77 60.50 5.23
N PHE A 27 -19.58 60.25 4.22
CA PHE A 27 -20.32 61.28 3.50
C PHE A 27 -21.35 61.98 4.38
N SER A 28 -22.09 61.25 5.22
CA SER A 28 -23.09 61.86 6.13
C SER A 28 -22.48 62.76 7.20
N LEU A 29 -21.22 62.54 7.55
CA LEU A 29 -20.44 63.37 8.48
C LEU A 29 -19.76 64.57 7.82
N GLY A 30 -19.95 64.78 6.50
CA GLY A 30 -19.37 65.90 5.76
C GLY A 30 -17.85 65.84 5.58
N ARG A 31 -17.24 64.63 5.68
CA ARG A 31 -15.82 64.45 5.48
C ARG A 31 -15.43 64.61 4.01
N THR A 32 -14.20 65.03 3.76
CA THR A 32 -13.66 65.08 2.39
C THR A 32 -13.50 63.68 1.81
N TYR A 33 -13.58 63.56 0.49
CA TYR A 33 -13.40 62.26 -0.19
C TYR A 33 -12.09 61.56 0.19
N VAL A 34 -11.00 62.30 0.32
CA VAL A 34 -9.70 61.79 0.71
C VAL A 34 -9.70 61.19 2.12
N GLU A 35 -10.34 61.89 3.08
CA GLU A 35 -10.45 61.39 4.46
C GLU A 35 -11.32 60.14 4.54
N ILE A 36 -12.39 60.06 3.73
CA ILE A 36 -13.25 58.89 3.67
C ILE A 36 -12.46 57.69 3.13
N VAL A 37 -11.76 57.86 2.02
CA VAL A 37 -10.94 56.77 1.41
C VAL A 37 -9.85 56.31 2.35
N LEU A 38 -9.05 57.22 2.91
CA LEU A 38 -7.98 56.87 3.81
C LEU A 38 -8.49 56.20 5.09
N GLY A 39 -9.51 56.76 5.73
CA GLY A 39 -10.08 56.21 6.95
C GLY A 39 -10.75 54.83 6.72
N SER A 40 -11.52 54.70 5.64
CA SER A 40 -12.16 53.43 5.30
C SER A 40 -11.16 52.35 4.91
N SER A 41 -10.16 52.70 4.11
CA SER A 41 -9.12 51.74 3.72
C SER A 41 -8.32 51.25 4.94
N GLY A 42 -7.94 52.16 5.84
CA GLY A 42 -7.23 51.78 7.08
C GLY A 42 -8.08 50.87 7.97
N ALA A 43 -9.37 51.17 8.12
CA ALA A 43 -10.29 50.33 8.88
C ALA A 43 -10.47 48.93 8.25
N LEU A 44 -10.65 48.86 6.93
CA LEU A 44 -10.83 47.58 6.21
C LEU A 44 -9.58 46.71 6.27
N VAL A 45 -8.38 47.28 6.08
CA VAL A 45 -7.12 46.57 6.20
C VAL A 45 -6.96 45.98 7.62
N GLY A 46 -7.27 46.80 8.66
CA GLY A 46 -7.19 46.33 10.05
C GLY A 46 -8.21 45.23 10.41
N MET A 47 -9.26 45.02 9.60
CA MET A 47 -10.22 43.92 9.78
C MET A 47 -9.74 42.58 9.17
N ILE A 48 -8.74 42.59 8.32
CA ILE A 48 -8.15 41.37 7.75
C ILE A 48 -7.26 40.72 8.81
N PRO A 49 -7.49 39.45 9.18
CA PRO A 49 -6.73 38.80 10.24
C PRO A 49 -5.35 38.34 9.73
N GLU A 50 -4.52 39.26 9.27
CA GLU A 50 -3.16 38.94 8.71
C GLU A 50 -2.28 38.19 9.71
N GLY A 51 -2.38 38.56 11.00
CA GLY A 51 -1.63 37.87 12.06
C GLY A 51 -2.00 36.41 12.22
N LEU A 52 -3.27 36.04 12.00
CA LEU A 52 -3.71 34.65 12.04
C LEU A 52 -3.14 33.85 10.87
N ILE A 53 -3.18 34.43 9.67
CA ILE A 53 -2.62 33.81 8.46
C ILE A 53 -1.11 33.55 8.64
N LEU A 54 -0.38 34.59 9.10
CA LEU A 54 1.03 34.46 9.36
C LEU A 54 1.36 33.40 10.42
N LEU A 55 0.62 33.39 11.54
CA LEU A 55 0.81 32.41 12.61
C LEU A 55 0.60 30.97 12.14
N VAL A 56 -0.45 30.71 11.39
CA VAL A 56 -0.74 29.40 10.81
C VAL A 56 0.37 28.99 9.83
N SER A 57 0.76 29.88 8.92
CA SER A 57 1.82 29.60 7.93
C SER A 57 3.15 29.28 8.60
N VAL A 58 3.56 30.05 9.61
CA VAL A 58 4.78 29.79 10.39
C VAL A 58 4.68 28.47 11.15
N SER A 59 3.53 28.17 11.76
CA SER A 59 3.33 26.92 12.49
C SER A 59 3.44 25.71 11.57
N LEU A 60 2.83 25.76 10.38
CA LEU A 60 2.93 24.70 9.37
C LEU A 60 4.35 24.55 8.84
N ALA A 61 5.07 25.64 8.60
CA ALA A 61 6.47 25.62 8.18
C ALA A 61 7.38 24.95 9.24
N VAL A 62 7.17 25.28 10.53
CA VAL A 62 7.90 24.64 11.64
C VAL A 62 7.59 23.15 11.72
N ALA A 63 6.32 22.76 11.54
CA ALA A 63 5.91 21.36 11.53
C ALA A 63 6.55 20.59 10.34
N ALA A 64 6.55 21.18 9.14
CA ALA A 64 7.22 20.63 7.96
C ALA A 64 8.72 20.45 8.19
N MET A 65 9.40 21.43 8.81
CA MET A 65 10.81 21.30 9.18
C MET A 65 11.08 20.19 10.18
N LYS A 66 10.17 19.96 11.16
CA LYS A 66 10.28 18.83 12.10
C LYS A 66 10.14 17.48 11.39
N LEU A 67 9.23 17.37 10.42
CA LEU A 67 9.06 16.18 9.59
C LEU A 67 10.29 15.94 8.70
N ALA A 68 10.84 16.98 8.08
CA ALA A 68 12.06 16.89 7.27
C ALA A 68 13.26 16.38 8.07
N LYS A 69 13.42 16.79 9.35
CA LYS A 69 14.45 16.24 10.25
C LYS A 69 14.26 14.73 10.51
N LYS A 70 13.04 14.24 10.42
CA LYS A 70 12.71 12.79 10.50
C LYS A 70 12.76 12.10 9.13
N LYS A 71 13.32 12.74 8.09
CA LYS A 71 13.41 12.25 6.70
C LYS A 71 12.04 12.07 6.02
N VAL A 72 11.03 12.79 6.47
CA VAL A 72 9.71 12.84 5.82
C VAL A 72 9.65 14.12 5.00
N LEU A 73 9.52 13.97 3.67
CA LEU A 73 9.38 15.09 2.75
C LEU A 73 7.91 15.50 2.65
N VAL A 74 7.62 16.74 2.97
CA VAL A 74 6.29 17.34 2.86
C VAL A 74 6.19 18.04 1.52
N GLN A 75 5.25 17.63 0.66
CA GLN A 75 5.03 18.27 -0.65
C GLN A 75 4.20 19.55 -0.53
N GLU A 76 3.17 19.53 0.33
CA GLU A 76 2.30 20.68 0.59
C GLU A 76 2.25 20.98 2.09
N LEU A 77 2.38 22.25 2.50
CA LEU A 77 2.35 22.63 3.92
C LEU A 77 1.07 22.23 4.63
N TYR A 78 -0.06 22.30 3.92
CA TYR A 78 -1.37 21.96 4.47
C TYR A 78 -1.59 20.46 4.70
N CYS A 79 -0.76 19.58 4.11
CA CYS A 79 -0.89 18.14 4.36
C CYS A 79 -0.66 17.80 5.84
N VAL A 80 0.14 18.60 6.56
CA VAL A 80 0.36 18.41 8.00
C VAL A 80 -0.94 18.57 8.79
N GLU A 81 -1.80 19.54 8.42
CA GLU A 81 -3.12 19.71 9.03
C GLU A 81 -4.04 18.54 8.67
N THR A 82 -4.04 18.11 7.42
CA THR A 82 -4.85 16.97 6.96
C THR A 82 -4.44 15.68 7.67
N LEU A 83 -3.15 15.41 7.79
CA LEU A 83 -2.64 14.24 8.51
C LEU A 83 -3.05 14.22 9.99
N ALA A 84 -3.12 15.38 10.63
CA ALA A 84 -3.58 15.47 12.03
C ALA A 84 -5.07 15.18 12.23
N ARG A 85 -5.84 15.08 11.15
CA ARG A 85 -7.30 14.85 11.16
C ARG A 85 -7.70 13.53 10.51
N VAL A 86 -6.75 12.66 10.23
CA VAL A 86 -7.04 11.37 9.59
C VAL A 86 -7.90 10.51 10.49
N ASP A 87 -9.04 10.08 9.96
CA ASP A 87 -9.96 9.14 10.61
C ASP A 87 -9.67 7.69 10.19
N VAL A 88 -9.27 7.49 8.91
CA VAL A 88 -9.00 6.18 8.33
C VAL A 88 -7.65 6.19 7.62
N LEU A 89 -6.81 5.23 7.95
CA LEU A 89 -5.51 5.02 7.31
C LEU A 89 -5.52 3.69 6.55
N CYS A 90 -5.41 3.77 5.23
CA CYS A 90 -5.30 2.62 4.35
C CYS A 90 -3.81 2.30 4.12
N PHE A 91 -3.37 1.12 4.55
CA PHE A 91 -2.03 0.60 4.28
C PHE A 91 -2.03 -0.34 3.08
N ASP A 92 -1.15 -0.11 2.12
CA ASP A 92 -0.76 -1.20 1.23
C ASP A 92 0.11 -2.21 2.00
N LYS A 93 -0.07 -3.51 1.72
CA LYS A 93 0.73 -4.55 2.36
C LYS A 93 2.20 -4.45 1.98
N THR A 94 2.47 -4.39 0.67
CA THR A 94 3.81 -4.51 0.11
C THR A 94 4.60 -3.20 0.27
N GLY A 95 5.86 -3.29 0.73
CA GLY A 95 6.69 -2.10 0.94
C GLY A 95 6.28 -1.23 2.15
N THR A 96 5.06 -1.38 2.68
CA THR A 96 4.54 -0.60 3.82
C THR A 96 4.52 -1.41 5.10
N ILE A 97 3.74 -2.49 5.18
CA ILE A 97 3.73 -3.44 6.32
C ILE A 97 4.94 -4.37 6.23
N THR A 98 5.29 -4.78 5.00
CA THR A 98 6.46 -5.62 4.71
C THR A 98 7.60 -4.79 4.13
N THR A 99 8.81 -5.34 4.15
CA THR A 99 9.99 -4.69 3.55
C THR A 99 10.00 -4.79 2.02
N GLY A 100 9.08 -5.58 1.43
CA GLY A 100 9.12 -5.99 0.02
C GLY A 100 10.10 -7.14 -0.25
N ASN A 101 10.86 -7.58 0.75
CA ASN A 101 11.71 -8.76 0.68
C ASN A 101 10.95 -10.01 1.13
N MET A 102 11.48 -11.16 0.71
CA MET A 102 11.01 -12.46 1.16
C MET A 102 12.11 -13.20 1.90
N LYS A 103 11.72 -14.13 2.76
CA LYS A 103 12.61 -15.00 3.51
C LYS A 103 12.18 -16.45 3.35
N VAL A 104 13.15 -17.35 3.09
CA VAL A 104 12.91 -18.79 3.11
C VAL A 104 12.72 -19.22 4.55
N GLN A 105 11.60 -19.88 4.82
CA GLN A 105 11.26 -20.42 6.15
C GLN A 105 11.57 -21.90 6.24
N GLU A 106 11.22 -22.64 5.20
CA GLU A 106 11.36 -24.08 5.14
C GLU A 106 11.57 -24.51 3.69
N MET A 107 12.29 -25.59 3.49
CA MET A 107 12.52 -26.22 2.20
C MET A 107 12.67 -27.74 2.39
N ASP A 108 12.08 -28.53 1.50
CA ASP A 108 12.23 -29.97 1.52
C ASP A 108 13.69 -30.37 1.34
N ALA A 109 14.16 -31.30 2.17
CA ALA A 109 15.60 -31.65 2.29
C ALA A 109 16.28 -32.03 0.96
N ASN A 110 15.52 -32.68 0.07
CA ASN A 110 16.06 -33.18 -1.22
C ASN A 110 15.98 -32.10 -2.34
N LEU A 111 15.41 -30.92 -2.05
CA LEU A 111 15.16 -29.89 -3.05
C LEU A 111 16.37 -28.98 -3.27
N ALA A 112 17.16 -28.75 -2.24
CA ALA A 112 18.20 -27.71 -2.20
C ALA A 112 19.21 -27.81 -3.36
N GLU A 113 19.70 -28.97 -3.68
CA GLU A 113 20.72 -29.16 -4.75
C GLU A 113 20.13 -28.89 -6.14
N LYS A 114 18.94 -29.42 -6.43
CA LYS A 114 18.25 -29.24 -7.72
C LYS A 114 17.80 -27.80 -7.91
N LEU A 115 17.23 -27.19 -6.86
CA LEU A 115 16.78 -25.80 -6.91
C LEU A 115 17.96 -24.82 -7.02
N SER A 116 19.09 -25.11 -6.37
CA SER A 116 20.33 -24.35 -6.51
C SER A 116 20.82 -24.34 -7.96
N SER A 117 20.90 -25.51 -8.61
CA SER A 117 21.28 -25.61 -10.01
C SER A 117 20.27 -24.94 -10.94
N TYR A 118 18.98 -25.09 -10.68
CA TYR A 118 17.91 -24.45 -11.42
C TYR A 118 18.02 -22.91 -11.41
N LEU A 119 18.16 -22.32 -10.20
CA LEU A 119 18.20 -20.86 -10.02
C LEU A 119 19.45 -20.21 -10.63
N ALA A 120 20.52 -20.95 -10.83
CA ALA A 120 21.76 -20.44 -11.42
C ALA A 120 21.59 -19.95 -12.88
N TYR A 121 20.52 -20.35 -13.57
CA TYR A 121 20.25 -19.96 -14.95
C TYR A 121 19.33 -18.73 -15.11
N PHE A 122 18.83 -18.19 -14.00
CA PHE A 122 18.00 -16.98 -14.02
C PHE A 122 18.79 -15.78 -13.49
N GLU A 123 18.77 -14.68 -14.23
CA GLU A 123 19.36 -13.40 -13.81
C GLU A 123 18.36 -12.52 -13.05
N ASP A 124 17.06 -12.88 -13.10
CA ASP A 124 15.98 -12.13 -12.46
C ASP A 124 16.19 -11.94 -10.96
N GLU A 125 16.13 -10.68 -10.52
CA GLU A 125 16.28 -10.28 -9.11
C GLU A 125 14.95 -9.91 -8.44
N ASN A 126 13.88 -10.64 -8.73
CA ASN A 126 12.64 -10.45 -7.97
C ASN A 126 12.82 -10.92 -6.49
N ALA A 127 11.92 -10.47 -5.59
CA ALA A 127 12.04 -10.73 -4.15
C ALA A 127 12.16 -12.24 -3.82
N THR A 128 11.44 -13.09 -4.55
CA THR A 128 11.50 -14.56 -4.38
C THR A 128 12.86 -15.12 -4.80
N SER A 129 13.35 -14.71 -5.98
CA SER A 129 14.65 -15.16 -6.50
C SER A 129 15.80 -14.70 -5.59
N ARG A 130 15.78 -13.45 -5.12
CA ARG A 130 16.76 -12.93 -4.15
C ARG A 130 16.78 -13.74 -2.87
N ALA A 131 15.61 -14.02 -2.28
CA ALA A 131 15.50 -14.80 -1.05
C ALA A 131 16.09 -16.20 -1.21
N LEU A 132 15.77 -16.87 -2.33
CA LEU A 132 16.26 -18.22 -2.63
C LEU A 132 17.78 -18.24 -2.91
N LYS A 133 18.29 -17.29 -3.68
CA LYS A 133 19.73 -17.17 -3.98
C LYS A 133 20.56 -16.78 -2.75
N THR A 134 19.97 -16.06 -1.80
CA THR A 134 20.61 -15.78 -0.50
C THR A 134 20.66 -17.02 0.39
N TYR A 135 19.63 -17.86 0.31
CA TYR A 135 19.54 -19.10 1.09
C TYR A 135 20.37 -20.25 0.51
N LEU A 136 20.51 -20.32 -0.82
CA LEU A 136 21.21 -21.36 -1.55
C LEU A 136 22.46 -20.83 -2.24
N THR A 137 23.53 -21.64 -2.26
CA THR A 137 24.68 -21.36 -3.12
C THR A 137 24.36 -21.86 -4.52
N CYS A 138 24.12 -20.94 -5.46
CA CYS A 138 23.70 -21.28 -6.82
C CYS A 138 24.90 -21.57 -7.73
N GLU A 139 24.94 -22.77 -8.34
CA GLU A 139 25.99 -23.21 -9.25
C GLU A 139 25.40 -23.80 -10.53
N LYS A 140 25.93 -23.43 -11.70
CA LYS A 140 25.53 -23.99 -13.00
C LYS A 140 26.12 -25.41 -13.16
N LYS A 141 25.27 -26.42 -12.97
CA LYS A 141 25.67 -27.83 -13.05
C LYS A 141 25.09 -28.58 -14.25
N TRP A 142 24.13 -27.94 -14.97
CA TRP A 142 23.40 -28.61 -16.06
C TRP A 142 23.83 -28.10 -17.43
N ASP A 143 23.78 -28.96 -18.47
CA ASP A 143 23.84 -28.55 -19.85
C ASP A 143 22.41 -28.14 -20.30
N VAL A 144 22.17 -26.84 -20.37
CA VAL A 144 20.83 -26.27 -20.56
C VAL A 144 20.60 -25.95 -22.02
N GLN A 145 19.47 -26.40 -22.56
CA GLN A 145 19.00 -26.14 -23.92
C GLN A 145 18.15 -24.87 -24.01
N GLU A 146 17.21 -24.68 -23.08
CA GLU A 146 16.29 -23.55 -23.07
C GLU A 146 15.97 -23.11 -21.65
N VAL A 147 15.74 -21.80 -21.45
CA VAL A 147 15.32 -21.21 -20.18
C VAL A 147 14.09 -20.36 -20.44
N GLY A 148 12.97 -20.70 -19.81
CA GLY A 148 11.75 -19.91 -19.82
C GLY A 148 11.62 -19.07 -18.55
N ALA A 149 11.72 -17.74 -18.70
CA ALA A 149 11.60 -16.82 -17.58
C ALA A 149 10.18 -16.85 -16.96
N PHE A 150 10.09 -16.44 -15.69
CA PHE A 150 8.81 -16.34 -14.98
C PHE A 150 7.86 -15.38 -15.71
N SER A 151 6.63 -15.81 -15.88
CA SER A 151 5.56 -15.01 -16.44
C SER A 151 4.40 -14.89 -15.45
N SER A 152 3.90 -13.68 -15.26
CA SER A 152 2.73 -13.43 -14.42
C SER A 152 1.46 -14.11 -14.95
N LYS A 153 1.42 -14.45 -16.24
CA LYS A 153 0.33 -15.21 -16.87
C LYS A 153 0.40 -16.69 -16.50
N ASN A 154 1.59 -17.28 -16.62
CA ASN A 154 1.79 -18.72 -16.41
C ASN A 154 2.04 -19.08 -14.95
N LYS A 155 2.55 -18.13 -14.13
CA LYS A 155 2.90 -18.33 -12.71
C LYS A 155 3.99 -19.37 -12.45
N TYR A 156 4.78 -19.71 -13.46
CA TYR A 156 5.96 -20.56 -13.37
C TYR A 156 7.08 -20.06 -14.31
N SER A 157 8.28 -20.59 -14.08
CA SER A 157 9.44 -20.55 -14.97
C SER A 157 9.92 -21.98 -15.22
N PHE A 158 10.74 -22.22 -16.26
CA PHE A 158 11.27 -23.55 -16.55
C PHE A 158 12.71 -23.53 -17.05
N VAL A 159 13.39 -24.66 -16.90
CA VAL A 159 14.72 -24.93 -17.46
C VAL A 159 14.71 -26.29 -18.14
N GLN A 160 15.00 -26.32 -19.43
CA GLN A 160 15.18 -27.55 -20.19
C GLN A 160 16.66 -27.97 -20.13
N VAL A 161 16.90 -29.17 -19.64
CA VAL A 161 18.24 -29.76 -19.51
C VAL A 161 18.43 -30.75 -20.64
N LYS A 162 19.51 -30.63 -21.41
CA LYS A 162 19.86 -31.58 -22.47
C LYS A 162 19.97 -32.98 -21.88
N ASP A 163 19.26 -33.93 -22.48
CA ASP A 163 19.17 -35.32 -22.01
C ASP A 163 18.67 -35.49 -20.56
N GLY A 164 18.14 -34.44 -19.93
CA GLY A 164 17.69 -34.41 -18.54
C GLY A 164 16.25 -34.00 -18.30
N GLY A 165 15.47 -33.78 -19.38
CA GLY A 165 14.08 -33.36 -19.25
C GLY A 165 13.92 -31.87 -18.90
N THR A 166 12.76 -31.48 -18.38
CA THR A 166 12.44 -30.09 -18.05
C THR A 166 12.05 -29.94 -16.59
N TYR A 167 12.64 -28.95 -15.95
CA TYR A 167 12.32 -28.54 -14.58
C TYR A 167 11.43 -27.30 -14.60
N PHE A 168 10.35 -27.31 -13.81
CA PHE A 168 9.42 -26.21 -13.64
C PHE A 168 9.40 -25.74 -12.19
N PHE A 169 9.44 -24.42 -11.99
CA PHE A 169 9.36 -23.84 -10.66
C PHE A 169 8.28 -22.74 -10.62
N GLY A 170 7.32 -22.88 -9.71
CA GLY A 170 6.21 -21.97 -9.61
C GLY A 170 5.18 -22.32 -8.54
N ALA A 171 4.01 -21.70 -8.60
CA ALA A 171 2.90 -22.02 -7.70
C ALA A 171 2.30 -23.38 -8.08
N TYR A 172 2.06 -24.21 -7.09
CA TYR A 172 1.60 -25.60 -7.24
C TYR A 172 0.41 -25.76 -8.18
N GLU A 173 -0.56 -24.86 -8.09
CA GLU A 173 -1.80 -24.89 -8.87
C GLU A 173 -1.59 -24.69 -10.38
N PHE A 174 -0.42 -24.15 -10.76
CA PHE A 174 -0.08 -23.86 -12.16
C PHE A 174 0.90 -24.88 -12.75
N LEU A 175 1.29 -25.88 -11.96
CA LEU A 175 2.21 -26.93 -12.40
C LEU A 175 1.51 -28.21 -12.88
N GLY A 176 0.20 -28.13 -13.19
CA GLY A 176 -0.54 -29.23 -13.83
C GLY A 176 -0.82 -30.45 -12.94
N PHE A 177 -0.59 -30.36 -11.62
CA PHE A 177 -0.93 -31.47 -10.72
C PHE A 177 -2.43 -31.63 -10.55
N THR A 178 -2.92 -32.86 -10.70
CA THR A 178 -4.33 -33.23 -10.48
C THR A 178 -4.63 -33.54 -9.02
N GLN A 179 -3.60 -33.86 -8.23
CA GLN A 179 -3.75 -34.13 -6.81
C GLN A 179 -3.77 -32.83 -6.01
N ALA A 180 -4.53 -32.82 -4.90
CA ALA A 180 -4.48 -31.73 -3.96
C ALA A 180 -3.08 -31.62 -3.32
N MET A 181 -2.66 -30.40 -3.01
CA MET A 181 -1.43 -30.15 -2.22
C MET A 181 -1.56 -30.84 -0.85
N ASP A 182 -0.42 -31.25 -0.29
CA ASP A 182 -0.36 -31.80 1.06
C ASP A 182 -1.06 -30.86 2.06
N PRO A 183 -1.95 -31.37 2.93
CA PRO A 183 -2.66 -30.54 3.92
C PRO A 183 -1.76 -29.68 4.79
N TYR A 184 -0.53 -30.09 5.04
CA TYR A 184 0.45 -29.29 5.77
C TYR A 184 0.75 -27.97 5.04
N TYR A 185 1.07 -28.05 3.74
CA TYR A 185 1.38 -26.84 2.95
C TYR A 185 0.14 -25.98 2.68
N GLU A 186 -1.03 -26.60 2.52
CA GLU A 186 -2.29 -25.85 2.46
C GLU A 186 -2.55 -25.07 3.76
N HIS A 187 -2.27 -25.66 4.91
CA HIS A 187 -2.38 -24.96 6.19
C HIS A 187 -1.41 -23.78 6.29
N LEU A 188 -0.14 -23.97 5.89
CA LEU A 188 0.85 -22.87 5.84
C LEU A 188 0.40 -21.75 4.90
N LYS A 189 -0.17 -22.08 3.74
CA LYS A 189 -0.73 -21.11 2.80
C LYS A 189 -1.86 -20.29 3.43
N GLN A 190 -2.74 -20.92 4.21
CA GLN A 190 -3.77 -20.25 5.00
C GLN A 190 -3.19 -19.33 6.09
N GLN A 191 -2.00 -19.59 6.57
CA GLN A 191 -1.27 -18.74 7.50
C GLN A 191 -0.52 -17.57 6.81
N GLY A 192 -0.66 -17.41 5.49
CA GLY A 192 -0.03 -16.34 4.72
C GLY A 192 1.40 -16.62 4.27
N PHE A 193 1.84 -17.89 4.28
CA PHE A 193 3.08 -18.27 3.64
C PHE A 193 2.87 -18.45 2.13
N ARG A 194 3.91 -18.18 1.35
CA ARG A 194 3.97 -18.48 -0.08
C ARG A 194 4.62 -19.84 -0.27
N ILE A 195 3.91 -20.76 -0.90
CA ILE A 195 4.40 -22.08 -1.22
C ILE A 195 4.74 -22.11 -2.71
N LEU A 196 5.98 -22.44 -3.03
CA LEU A 196 6.42 -22.69 -4.40
C LEU A 196 6.94 -24.11 -4.51
N SER A 197 6.79 -24.71 -5.69
CA SER A 197 7.11 -26.10 -5.94
C SER A 197 8.07 -26.22 -7.10
N LEU A 198 9.01 -27.16 -7.00
CA LEU A 198 9.83 -27.61 -8.11
C LEU A 198 9.29 -28.95 -8.59
N ALA A 199 9.06 -29.03 -9.89
CA ALA A 199 8.59 -30.21 -10.57
C ALA A 199 9.51 -30.57 -11.73
N HIS A 200 9.49 -31.81 -12.16
CA HIS A 200 10.32 -32.34 -13.24
C HIS A 200 9.49 -33.19 -14.19
N SER A 201 9.66 -32.98 -15.48
CA SER A 201 9.23 -33.88 -16.54
C SER A 201 10.44 -34.51 -17.22
N LYS A 202 10.34 -35.77 -17.57
CA LYS A 202 11.38 -36.46 -18.35
C LYS A 202 11.44 -35.97 -19.79
N ASP A 203 10.35 -35.36 -20.26
CA ASP A 203 10.22 -34.87 -21.61
C ASP A 203 10.72 -33.42 -21.75
N GLN A 204 11.11 -33.05 -22.97
CA GLN A 204 11.49 -31.70 -23.35
C GLN A 204 10.22 -30.91 -23.69
N ILE A 205 9.58 -30.34 -22.67
CA ILE A 205 8.29 -29.61 -22.78
C ILE A 205 8.40 -28.18 -22.27
N THR A 206 7.60 -27.28 -22.80
CA THR A 206 7.55 -25.85 -22.39
C THR A 206 6.32 -25.50 -21.56
N SER A 207 5.39 -26.45 -21.41
CA SER A 207 4.22 -26.31 -20.53
C SER A 207 4.12 -27.50 -19.59
N PRO A 208 3.64 -27.31 -18.36
CA PRO A 208 3.53 -28.37 -17.37
C PRO A 208 2.56 -29.48 -17.83
N ASP A 209 3.07 -30.68 -17.97
CA ASP A 209 2.30 -31.89 -18.25
C ASP A 209 3.07 -33.12 -17.73
N ASP A 210 2.37 -34.09 -17.18
CA ASP A 210 2.90 -35.36 -16.65
C ASP A 210 4.21 -35.19 -15.84
N MET A 211 4.11 -34.44 -14.73
CA MET A 211 5.27 -34.04 -13.95
C MET A 211 5.37 -34.77 -12.61
N GLU A 212 6.60 -35.05 -12.23
CA GLU A 212 6.97 -35.49 -10.88
C GLU A 212 7.23 -34.29 -9.98
N LEU A 213 6.54 -34.23 -8.83
CA LEU A 213 6.82 -33.24 -7.79
C LEU A 213 8.13 -33.59 -7.09
N LEU A 214 9.08 -32.66 -7.08
CA LEU A 214 10.36 -32.85 -6.40
C LEU A 214 10.36 -32.32 -4.96
N GLY A 215 9.53 -31.32 -4.69
CA GLY A 215 9.35 -30.75 -3.35
C GLY A 215 8.88 -29.32 -3.36
N HIS A 216 8.74 -28.79 -2.15
CA HIS A 216 8.23 -27.45 -1.87
C HIS A 216 9.27 -26.57 -1.18
N VAL A 217 9.15 -25.27 -1.40
CA VAL A 217 9.80 -24.24 -0.60
C VAL A 217 8.75 -23.30 -0.03
N VAL A 218 8.87 -23.00 1.26
CA VAL A 218 8.00 -22.12 2.01
C VAL A 218 8.70 -20.79 2.19
N LEU A 219 8.06 -19.72 1.73
CA LEU A 219 8.55 -18.35 1.88
C LEU A 219 7.54 -17.50 2.66
N SER A 220 8.04 -16.48 3.35
CA SER A 220 7.21 -15.46 3.97
C SER A 220 7.66 -14.08 3.55
N ASP A 221 6.73 -13.14 3.52
CA ASP A 221 7.08 -11.72 3.46
C ASP A 221 7.81 -11.33 4.76
N GLU A 222 8.83 -10.52 4.63
CA GLU A 222 9.56 -9.97 5.77
C GLU A 222 8.80 -8.74 6.29
N ILE A 223 8.28 -8.85 7.53
CA ILE A 223 7.52 -7.77 8.19
C ILE A 223 8.50 -6.75 8.75
N LYS A 224 8.19 -5.45 8.64
CA LYS A 224 8.98 -4.39 9.27
C LYS A 224 8.89 -4.45 10.79
N ASP A 225 10.02 -4.28 11.47
CA ASP A 225 10.12 -4.46 12.92
C ASP A 225 9.11 -3.62 13.74
N ASN A 226 8.80 -2.40 13.30
CA ASN A 226 7.95 -1.47 14.04
C ASN A 226 6.46 -1.53 13.67
N THR A 227 6.04 -2.54 12.90
CA THR A 227 4.67 -2.58 12.36
C THR A 227 3.61 -2.70 13.45
N LYS A 228 3.85 -3.56 14.45
CA LYS A 228 2.93 -3.72 15.58
C LYS A 228 2.78 -2.43 16.38
N GLU A 229 3.89 -1.80 16.73
CA GLU A 229 3.89 -0.51 17.47
C GLU A 229 3.16 0.58 16.67
N THR A 230 3.28 0.54 15.33
CA THR A 230 2.59 1.48 14.45
C THR A 230 1.08 1.26 14.48
N PHE A 231 0.61 0.01 14.44
CA PHE A 231 -0.82 -0.30 14.55
C PHE A 231 -1.38 0.12 15.91
N ASP A 232 -0.69 -0.26 17.01
CA ASP A 232 -1.08 0.10 18.37
C ASP A 232 -1.15 1.63 18.56
N TYR A 233 -0.22 2.36 17.94
CA TYR A 233 -0.22 3.83 17.97
C TYR A 233 -1.45 4.42 17.28
N PHE A 234 -1.77 4.01 16.05
CA PHE A 234 -2.92 4.53 15.32
C PHE A 234 -4.24 4.18 16.02
N GLU A 235 -4.37 2.97 16.54
CA GLU A 235 -5.53 2.56 17.33
C GLU A 235 -5.69 3.44 18.58
N SER A 236 -4.60 3.74 19.28
CA SER A 236 -4.61 4.63 20.45
C SER A 236 -5.03 6.08 20.13
N GLN A 237 -4.82 6.52 18.89
CA GLN A 237 -5.24 7.82 18.38
C GLN A 237 -6.69 7.81 17.84
N GLY A 238 -7.38 6.67 17.88
CA GLY A 238 -8.73 6.51 17.34
C GLY A 238 -8.79 6.49 15.80
N VAL A 239 -7.65 6.24 15.15
CA VAL A 239 -7.57 6.10 13.68
C VAL A 239 -7.89 4.67 13.29
N GLU A 240 -8.88 4.50 12.43
CA GLU A 240 -9.22 3.19 11.85
C GLU A 240 -8.17 2.80 10.83
N VAL A 241 -7.60 1.59 10.98
CA VAL A 241 -6.62 1.05 10.03
C VAL A 241 -7.29 0.04 9.11
N LYS A 242 -7.09 0.19 7.80
CA LYS A 242 -7.49 -0.75 6.76
C LYS A 242 -6.27 -1.22 5.96
N ILE A 243 -6.20 -2.51 5.65
CA ILE A 243 -5.10 -3.11 4.88
C ILE A 243 -5.62 -3.49 3.50
N ILE A 244 -4.95 -2.97 2.46
CA ILE A 244 -5.34 -3.16 1.07
C ILE A 244 -4.19 -3.83 0.33
N SER A 245 -4.48 -4.85 -0.50
CA SER A 245 -3.45 -5.53 -1.28
C SER A 245 -4.01 -6.17 -2.55
N GLY A 246 -3.19 -6.26 -3.59
CA GLY A 246 -3.47 -7.08 -4.78
C GLY A 246 -3.32 -8.59 -4.54
N ASP A 247 -2.73 -9.00 -3.41
CA ASP A 247 -2.57 -10.41 -3.06
C ASP A 247 -3.88 -11.07 -2.57
N ASN A 248 -3.88 -12.39 -2.50
CA ASN A 248 -5.01 -13.16 -1.96
C ASN A 248 -5.31 -12.71 -0.52
N HIS A 249 -6.59 -12.47 -0.21
CA HIS A 249 -7.06 -11.99 1.10
C HIS A 249 -6.62 -12.89 2.27
N VAL A 250 -6.51 -14.21 2.08
CA VAL A 250 -6.04 -15.15 3.12
C VAL A 250 -4.57 -14.89 3.44
N ALA A 251 -3.73 -14.69 2.42
CA ALA A 251 -2.31 -14.37 2.59
C ALA A 251 -2.14 -13.00 3.26
N VAL A 252 -2.93 -11.99 2.85
CA VAL A 252 -2.91 -10.65 3.45
C VAL A 252 -3.32 -10.71 4.92
N TYR A 253 -4.38 -11.46 5.24
CA TYR A 253 -4.81 -11.69 6.62
C TYR A 253 -3.73 -12.35 7.47
N GLY A 254 -3.08 -13.41 6.95
CA GLY A 254 -1.98 -14.09 7.64
C GLY A 254 -0.81 -13.17 7.95
N VAL A 255 -0.39 -12.35 6.98
CA VAL A 255 0.68 -11.34 7.17
C VAL A 255 0.25 -10.29 8.19
N ALA A 256 -0.97 -9.75 8.10
CA ALA A 256 -1.50 -8.76 9.04
C ALA A 256 -1.52 -9.29 10.48
N ARG A 257 -1.95 -10.54 10.67
CA ARG A 257 -1.94 -11.21 11.99
C ARG A 257 -0.53 -11.36 12.55
N LYS A 258 0.42 -11.82 11.73
CA LYS A 258 1.84 -11.91 12.14
C LYS A 258 2.44 -10.54 12.47
N ALA A 259 1.99 -9.49 11.79
CA ALA A 259 2.39 -8.10 12.05
C ALA A 259 1.74 -7.51 13.31
N GLY A 260 0.85 -8.26 13.98
CA GLY A 260 0.17 -7.83 15.21
C GLY A 260 -1.10 -7.01 15.00
N PHE A 261 -1.71 -7.09 13.81
CA PHE A 261 -3.00 -6.45 13.55
C PHE A 261 -4.12 -7.10 14.37
N LYS A 262 -5.19 -6.33 14.65
CA LYS A 262 -6.30 -6.72 15.54
C LYS A 262 -6.92 -8.08 15.19
N GLU A 263 -7.24 -8.88 16.21
CA GLU A 263 -7.82 -10.24 16.04
C GLU A 263 -9.20 -10.25 15.41
N SER A 264 -10.00 -9.23 15.70
CA SER A 264 -11.36 -9.08 15.21
C SER A 264 -11.43 -8.64 13.75
N ALA A 265 -10.29 -8.46 13.06
CA ALA A 265 -10.24 -7.97 11.69
C ALA A 265 -10.97 -8.91 10.72
N ARG A 266 -11.82 -8.31 9.87
CA ARG A 266 -12.58 -9.01 8.84
C ARG A 266 -11.86 -8.86 7.51
N ALA A 267 -11.52 -10.00 6.87
CA ALA A 267 -10.88 -10.04 5.56
C ALA A 267 -11.87 -10.43 4.46
N ILE A 268 -11.70 -9.87 3.27
CA ILE A 268 -12.55 -10.16 2.11
C ILE A 268 -11.76 -10.21 0.81
N ASP A 269 -12.25 -11.03 -0.12
CA ASP A 269 -11.78 -11.13 -1.51
C ASP A 269 -12.59 -10.20 -2.40
N MET A 270 -11.96 -9.13 -2.88
CA MET A 270 -12.64 -8.10 -3.66
C MET A 270 -13.09 -8.58 -5.05
N THR A 271 -12.59 -9.71 -5.55
CA THR A 271 -13.11 -10.31 -6.80
C THR A 271 -14.49 -10.93 -6.65
N LYS A 272 -14.95 -11.16 -5.42
CA LYS A 272 -16.26 -11.77 -5.10
C LYS A 272 -17.30 -10.72 -4.68
N VAL A 273 -16.93 -9.45 -4.67
CA VAL A 273 -17.80 -8.35 -4.22
C VAL A 273 -18.49 -7.74 -5.43
N SER A 274 -19.83 -7.66 -5.38
CA SER A 274 -20.62 -6.97 -6.40
C SER A 274 -20.49 -5.45 -6.28
N ASP A 275 -20.80 -4.73 -7.35
CA ASP A 275 -20.80 -3.26 -7.30
C ASP A 275 -21.85 -2.71 -6.31
N GLU A 276 -22.96 -3.40 -6.12
CA GLU A 276 -24.03 -3.03 -5.17
C GLU A 276 -23.56 -3.16 -3.71
N ASP A 277 -22.77 -4.18 -3.41
CA ASP A 277 -22.25 -4.43 -2.06
C ASP A 277 -20.95 -3.68 -1.75
N PHE A 278 -20.32 -3.08 -2.76
CA PHE A 278 -18.97 -2.52 -2.64
C PHE A 278 -18.85 -1.50 -1.50
N GLU A 279 -19.77 -0.54 -1.43
CA GLU A 279 -19.77 0.51 -0.40
C GLU A 279 -19.90 -0.11 1.01
N ARG A 280 -20.87 -0.97 1.23
CA ARG A 280 -21.08 -1.65 2.51
C ARG A 280 -19.85 -2.45 2.93
N VAL A 281 -19.26 -3.20 2.00
CA VAL A 281 -18.07 -4.03 2.25
C VAL A 281 -16.87 -3.18 2.66
N VAL A 282 -16.63 -2.05 1.97
CA VAL A 282 -15.53 -1.13 2.30
C VAL A 282 -15.68 -0.54 3.69
N LEU A 283 -16.89 -0.24 4.12
CA LEU A 283 -17.17 0.31 5.46
C LEU A 283 -17.04 -0.75 6.55
N GLU A 284 -17.43 -2.00 6.27
CA GLU A 284 -17.52 -3.05 7.28
C GLU A 284 -16.26 -3.92 7.45
N HIS A 285 -15.34 -3.95 6.48
CA HIS A 285 -14.16 -4.82 6.51
C HIS A 285 -12.87 -4.04 6.75
N ASP A 286 -11.85 -4.75 7.23
CA ASP A 286 -10.56 -4.18 7.62
C ASP A 286 -9.43 -4.59 6.67
N ILE A 287 -9.56 -5.77 6.02
CA ILE A 287 -8.51 -6.36 5.17
C ILE A 287 -9.11 -6.72 3.81
N PHE A 288 -8.50 -6.19 2.75
CA PHE A 288 -8.98 -6.34 1.39
C PHE A 288 -7.91 -7.00 0.52
N GLY A 289 -8.21 -8.16 -0.05
CA GLY A 289 -7.32 -8.85 -0.97
C GLY A 289 -7.82 -8.83 -2.41
N ARG A 290 -6.90 -9.03 -3.36
CA ARG A 290 -7.14 -8.99 -4.82
C ARG A 290 -7.76 -7.68 -5.29
N VAL A 291 -7.36 -6.58 -4.67
CA VAL A 291 -7.82 -5.23 -5.00
C VAL A 291 -7.09 -4.75 -6.25
N THR A 292 -7.84 -4.21 -7.23
CA THR A 292 -7.25 -3.53 -8.40
C THR A 292 -6.95 -2.07 -8.09
N PRO A 293 -6.09 -1.39 -8.87
CA PRO A 293 -5.83 0.05 -8.70
C PRO A 293 -7.12 0.89 -8.74
N GLU A 294 -8.04 0.58 -9.67
CA GLU A 294 -9.32 1.29 -9.79
C GLU A 294 -10.20 1.08 -8.55
N GLN A 295 -10.17 -0.13 -7.98
CA GLN A 295 -10.88 -0.40 -6.72
C GLN A 295 -10.26 0.34 -5.54
N LYS A 296 -8.93 0.53 -5.49
CA LYS A 296 -8.26 1.32 -4.44
C LYS A 296 -8.79 2.76 -4.44
N GLU A 297 -8.85 3.41 -5.61
CA GLU A 297 -9.41 4.76 -5.78
C GLU A 297 -10.89 4.83 -5.35
N LYS A 298 -11.69 3.85 -5.80
CA LYS A 298 -13.12 3.77 -5.45
C LYS A 298 -13.32 3.60 -3.93
N MET A 299 -12.47 2.80 -3.25
CA MET A 299 -12.50 2.61 -1.80
C MET A 299 -12.25 3.92 -1.04
N VAL A 300 -11.23 4.69 -1.45
CA VAL A 300 -10.95 6.00 -0.87
C VAL A 300 -12.14 6.94 -1.04
N THR A 301 -12.74 6.96 -2.22
CA THR A 301 -13.93 7.78 -2.52
C THR A 301 -15.13 7.40 -1.64
N VAL A 302 -15.37 6.11 -1.43
CA VAL A 302 -16.44 5.60 -0.54
C VAL A 302 -16.25 6.09 0.90
N LEU A 303 -15.03 5.96 1.42
CA LEU A 303 -14.71 6.41 2.77
C LEU A 303 -14.85 7.92 2.93
N GLN A 304 -14.45 8.71 1.92
CA GLN A 304 -14.61 10.17 1.90
C GLN A 304 -16.09 10.57 1.85
N ASN A 305 -16.90 9.89 1.05
CA ASN A 305 -18.35 10.13 0.98
C ASN A 305 -19.06 9.79 2.30
N ALA A 306 -18.53 8.84 3.07
CA ALA A 306 -18.96 8.56 4.44
C ALA A 306 -18.50 9.62 5.48
N GLY A 307 -17.88 10.72 5.03
CA GLY A 307 -17.43 11.84 5.87
C GLY A 307 -16.10 11.61 6.58
N LYS A 308 -15.31 10.59 6.16
CA LYS A 308 -14.01 10.28 6.75
C LYS A 308 -12.88 11.05 6.06
N THR A 309 -11.90 11.48 6.85
CA THR A 309 -10.62 11.97 6.33
C THR A 309 -9.70 10.75 6.14
N VAL A 310 -9.36 10.44 4.89
CA VAL A 310 -8.63 9.23 4.52
C VAL A 310 -7.19 9.56 4.18
N ALA A 311 -6.26 8.80 4.73
CA ALA A 311 -4.87 8.75 4.27
C ALA A 311 -4.57 7.37 3.66
N MET A 312 -3.74 7.33 2.64
CA MET A 312 -3.25 6.09 2.06
C MET A 312 -1.74 6.07 2.07
N SER A 313 -1.16 4.95 2.49
CA SER A 313 0.28 4.70 2.49
C SER A 313 0.58 3.50 1.60
N GLY A 314 1.45 3.69 0.62
CA GLY A 314 1.91 2.68 -0.30
C GLY A 314 3.36 2.92 -0.72
N ASP A 315 3.90 2.07 -1.59
CA ASP A 315 5.26 2.20 -2.12
C ASP A 315 5.33 3.06 -3.40
N GLY A 316 4.20 3.50 -3.92
CA GLY A 316 4.08 4.39 -5.07
C GLY A 316 4.29 3.72 -6.43
N VAL A 317 4.46 2.38 -6.48
CA VAL A 317 4.67 1.67 -7.76
C VAL A 317 3.35 1.22 -8.39
N ASN A 318 2.38 0.82 -7.57
CA ASN A 318 1.07 0.29 -8.00
C ASN A 318 -0.11 0.89 -7.22
N ASP A 319 0.08 2.06 -6.61
CA ASP A 319 -0.93 2.75 -5.79
C ASP A 319 -1.69 3.83 -6.56
#